data_4ccc3f28032a927a85dde88df15fdf76
#
_entry.id   4ccc3f28032a927a85dde88df15fdf76
#
_cell.length_a   1.000
_cell.length_b   1.000
_cell.length_c   1.000
_cell.angle_alpha   90.00
_cell.angle_beta   90.00
_cell.angle_gamma   90.00
#
_symmetry.space_group_name_H-M   'P 1'
#
loop_
_entity.id
_entity.type
_entity.pdbx_description
1 polymer ?
#
loop_
_entity_poly.entity_id
_entity_poly.type
_entity_poly.pdbx_seq_one_letter_code
_entity_poly.pdbx_strand_id
1 'polypeptide(L)'
;MRQGLLKLRFREIIFSDGFGQPISIPKVGHGFIDVRFMGRFSIPSVVKHNTLHLAASQAVFRCVAQTTSVVAPLVVYALTGSVMLSGLVTSVIYGGRVLIVYQTGKLMDRFGRNVVLVLGIVMGSLAVLLMGWAAIFDRLELFWVGLLVFGFGLGVTQQSRVAVMDMYPLERRGEGLGYLMMGNVIGALLSPIFIAAIIPITNLFVLNLYGVIFLISMPLLAASSIFIMKVKPDPMEIGLDLRSYYPHLELAGGNGRIQDNSMVHSILLFPILVAFVVSSLAWGEMSIMTSLLPLVLHHYDVVLTLISLSVTLHTVGMFVFSVPFGRLSDQIGRKWVLVLGCLLLGIGAFLTPIAANYAIITLGVILLGLGWSATNVATSAIISDLTRPERRGQMLGANDVATGLASLSLPILGGAVMVNLGLFALGILGSTIALLALLISLPLREVSLGKYVDSK
;
A
#
# COMPACT_ATOMS: atom_id res chain seq x y z
N MET A 1 3.70 -40.71 -26.98
CA MET A 1 2.25 -40.41 -27.07
C MET A 1 2.07 -38.91 -27.22
N ARG A 2 1.24 -38.51 -28.18
CA ARG A 2 1.16 -37.24 -28.87
C ARG A 2 0.82 -36.03 -27.98
N GLN A 3 1.64 -35.00 -28.03
CA GLN A 3 1.31 -33.62 -27.59
C GLN A 3 0.60 -32.92 -28.75
N GLY A 4 -0.65 -32.50 -28.51
CA GLY A 4 -1.43 -31.73 -29.47
C GLY A 4 -1.05 -30.23 -29.40
N LEU A 5 -0.47 -29.73 -30.47
CA LEU A 5 -0.24 -28.30 -30.74
C LEU A 5 -1.55 -27.68 -31.25
N LEU A 6 -2.14 -26.78 -30.49
CA LEU A 6 -3.23 -25.92 -30.98
C LEU A 6 -2.60 -24.79 -31.82
N LYS A 7 -2.64 -24.92 -33.13
CA LYS A 7 -2.33 -23.85 -34.08
C LYS A 7 -3.55 -22.97 -34.30
N LEU A 8 -3.59 -21.79 -33.70
CA LEU A 8 -4.51 -20.72 -34.11
C LEU A 8 -3.97 -20.06 -35.39
N ARG A 9 -4.67 -20.24 -36.50
CA ARG A 9 -4.45 -19.58 -37.78
C ARG A 9 -5.03 -18.17 -37.71
N PHE A 10 -4.20 -17.13 -37.72
CA PHE A 10 -4.63 -15.77 -38.02
C PHE A 10 -4.81 -15.63 -39.53
N ARG A 11 -6.01 -15.22 -39.96
CA ARG A 11 -6.33 -14.84 -41.34
C ARG A 11 -5.59 -13.53 -41.67
N GLU A 12 -4.86 -13.53 -42.77
CA GLU A 12 -4.27 -12.34 -43.37
C GLU A 12 -5.38 -11.37 -43.79
N ILE A 13 -5.35 -10.16 -43.24
CA ILE A 13 -6.15 -9.04 -43.73
C ILE A 13 -5.26 -8.24 -44.67
N ILE A 14 -5.56 -8.32 -45.94
CA ILE A 14 -4.89 -7.52 -47.01
C ILE A 14 -5.51 -6.13 -46.99
N PHE A 15 -4.69 -5.11 -46.67
CA PHE A 15 -5.06 -3.71 -46.87
C PHE A 15 -4.56 -3.29 -48.25
N SER A 16 -5.45 -2.83 -49.12
CA SER A 16 -5.11 -2.11 -50.36
C SER A 16 -5.29 -0.61 -50.13
N ASP A 17 -4.39 0.21 -50.66
CA ASP A 17 -4.60 1.65 -50.78
C ASP A 17 -5.74 1.93 -51.77
N GLY A 18 -6.32 3.13 -51.72
CA GLY A 18 -7.43 3.55 -52.58
C GLY A 18 -7.12 3.50 -54.10
N PHE A 19 -5.95 2.99 -54.52
CA PHE A 19 -5.52 2.85 -55.90
C PHE A 19 -5.13 1.40 -56.31
N GLY A 20 -5.41 0.41 -55.46
CA GLY A 20 -5.31 -1.02 -55.80
C GLY A 20 -3.89 -1.59 -55.86
N GLN A 21 -2.87 -0.92 -55.37
CA GLN A 21 -1.50 -1.46 -55.31
C GLN A 21 -1.21 -2.09 -53.93
N PRO A 22 -0.59 -3.28 -53.84
CA PRO A 22 -0.22 -3.90 -52.60
C PRO A 22 0.95 -3.11 -51.93
N ILE A 23 0.72 -2.62 -50.72
CA ILE A 23 1.77 -1.97 -49.96
C ILE A 23 2.73 -3.06 -49.45
N SER A 24 3.96 -3.05 -49.93
CA SER A 24 5.05 -3.88 -49.44
C SER A 24 5.53 -3.37 -48.08
N ILE A 25 5.13 -4.02 -47.02
CA ILE A 25 5.61 -3.72 -45.64
C ILE A 25 7.05 -4.26 -45.54
N PRO A 26 8.06 -3.44 -45.19
CA PRO A 26 9.40 -3.95 -44.88
C PRO A 26 9.29 -4.96 -43.73
N LYS A 27 9.92 -6.12 -43.89
CA LYS A 27 10.01 -7.13 -42.83
C LYS A 27 10.75 -6.51 -41.63
N VAL A 28 10.00 -5.95 -40.68
CA VAL A 28 10.51 -5.63 -39.36
C VAL A 28 10.79 -6.96 -38.69
N GLY A 29 12.03 -7.21 -38.31
CA GLY A 29 12.46 -8.42 -37.65
C GLY A 29 11.57 -8.67 -36.41
N HIS A 30 10.96 -9.84 -36.35
CA HIS A 30 10.20 -10.32 -35.21
C HIS A 30 11.13 -10.43 -34.02
N GLY A 31 11.29 -9.34 -33.27
CA GLY A 31 11.76 -9.38 -31.90
C GLY A 31 10.65 -9.96 -31.05
N PHE A 32 10.46 -11.28 -31.10
CA PHE A 32 9.75 -11.98 -30.04
C PHE A 32 10.54 -11.70 -28.76
N ILE A 33 9.95 -10.94 -27.82
CA ILE A 33 10.39 -10.98 -26.43
C ILE A 33 10.13 -12.41 -25.98
N ASP A 34 11.18 -13.22 -26.01
CA ASP A 34 11.10 -14.62 -25.59
C ASP A 34 10.85 -14.63 -24.09
N VAL A 35 9.60 -14.81 -23.70
CA VAL A 35 9.16 -14.94 -22.30
C VAL A 35 9.91 -16.06 -21.54
N ARG A 36 10.64 -16.93 -22.27
CA ARG A 36 11.55 -17.94 -21.71
C ARG A 36 12.81 -17.36 -21.06
N PHE A 37 13.17 -16.10 -21.34
CA PHE A 37 14.33 -15.46 -20.71
C PHE A 37 14.08 -15.00 -19.29
N MET A 38 12.82 -14.81 -18.84
CA MET A 38 12.50 -14.39 -17.48
C MET A 38 12.81 -15.44 -16.39
N GLY A 39 13.13 -16.70 -16.75
CA GLY A 39 13.33 -17.81 -15.81
C GLY A 39 14.78 -18.15 -15.45
N ARG A 40 15.81 -17.51 -16.03
CA ARG A 40 17.19 -18.04 -15.99
C ARG A 40 18.15 -17.37 -15.02
N PHE A 41 17.83 -16.23 -14.41
CA PHE A 41 18.74 -15.61 -13.45
C PHE A 41 18.28 -15.88 -12.02
N SER A 42 19.03 -16.68 -11.28
CA SER A 42 18.76 -16.88 -9.84
C SER A 42 19.08 -15.58 -9.10
N ILE A 43 18.17 -15.15 -8.22
CA ILE A 43 18.47 -14.04 -7.30
C ILE A 43 19.65 -14.47 -6.43
N PRO A 44 20.71 -13.64 -6.28
CA PRO A 44 21.84 -13.91 -5.43
C PRO A 44 21.41 -14.26 -3.99
N SER A 45 22.10 -15.19 -3.35
CA SER A 45 21.78 -15.60 -1.97
C SER A 45 21.81 -14.46 -0.99
N VAL A 46 22.73 -13.51 -1.15
CA VAL A 46 22.85 -12.29 -0.34
C VAL A 46 21.60 -11.42 -0.46
N VAL A 47 21.11 -11.20 -1.67
CA VAL A 47 19.91 -10.41 -1.91
C VAL A 47 18.66 -11.07 -1.30
N LYS A 48 18.53 -12.41 -1.46
CA LYS A 48 17.43 -13.17 -0.83
C LYS A 48 17.48 -13.05 0.69
N HIS A 49 18.66 -13.22 1.28
CA HIS A 49 18.88 -13.13 2.72
C HIS A 49 18.52 -11.74 3.25
N ASN A 50 19.04 -10.69 2.61
CA ASN A 50 18.74 -9.31 2.96
C ASN A 50 17.24 -8.99 2.84
N THR A 51 16.61 -9.43 1.76
CA THR A 51 15.15 -9.24 1.56
C THR A 51 14.34 -9.94 2.63
N LEU A 52 14.72 -11.18 3.03
CA LEU A 52 14.05 -11.91 4.11
C LEU A 52 14.16 -11.17 5.44
N HIS A 53 15.33 -10.62 5.77
CA HIS A 53 15.54 -9.85 7.00
C HIS A 53 14.73 -8.56 6.99
N LEU A 54 14.68 -7.82 5.88
CA LEU A 54 13.83 -6.66 5.72
C LEU A 54 12.35 -7.02 5.87
N ALA A 55 11.90 -8.12 5.27
CA ALA A 55 10.52 -8.60 5.39
C ALA A 55 10.18 -9.04 6.82
N ALA A 56 11.11 -9.70 7.53
CA ALA A 56 10.92 -10.08 8.93
C ALA A 56 10.80 -8.85 9.86
N SER A 57 11.69 -7.86 9.69
CA SER A 57 11.58 -6.60 10.43
C SER A 57 10.25 -5.89 10.13
N GLN A 58 9.84 -5.86 8.87
CA GLN A 58 8.59 -5.27 8.45
C GLN A 58 7.37 -6.01 9.03
N ALA A 59 7.44 -7.35 9.17
CA ALA A 59 6.38 -8.14 9.79
C ALA A 59 6.18 -7.74 11.26
N VAL A 60 7.27 -7.60 12.03
CA VAL A 60 7.20 -7.16 13.43
C VAL A 60 6.64 -5.75 13.54
N PHE A 61 7.17 -4.82 12.74
CA PHE A 61 6.67 -3.44 12.74
C PHE A 61 5.18 -3.38 12.37
N ARG A 62 4.77 -4.14 11.36
CA ARG A 62 3.38 -4.20 10.92
C ARG A 62 2.45 -4.80 11.97
N CYS A 63 2.90 -5.81 12.72
CA CYS A 63 2.13 -6.36 13.85
C CYS A 63 1.81 -5.27 14.87
N VAL A 64 2.79 -4.48 15.28
CA VAL A 64 2.59 -3.38 16.23
C VAL A 64 1.78 -2.24 15.62
N ALA A 65 2.01 -1.89 14.35
CA ALA A 65 1.25 -0.85 13.67
C ALA A 65 -0.24 -1.24 13.53
N GLN A 66 -0.51 -2.52 13.24
CA GLN A 66 -1.87 -3.05 13.18
C GLN A 66 -2.54 -3.03 14.56
N THR A 67 -1.83 -3.46 15.60
CA THR A 67 -2.28 -3.37 16.99
C THR A 67 -2.57 -1.93 17.40
N THR A 68 -1.68 -1.00 17.04
CA THR A 68 -1.86 0.44 17.30
C THR A 68 -3.11 0.99 16.62
N SER A 69 -3.38 0.61 15.37
CA SER A 69 -4.58 1.08 14.65
C SER A 69 -5.89 0.58 15.27
N VAL A 70 -5.86 -0.54 15.98
CA VAL A 70 -7.03 -1.08 16.72
C VAL A 70 -7.16 -0.44 18.10
N VAL A 71 -6.06 -0.39 18.85
CA VAL A 71 -6.08 -0.04 20.27
C VAL A 71 -6.09 1.47 20.50
N ALA A 72 -5.36 2.25 19.70
CA ALA A 72 -5.22 3.68 19.95
C ALA A 72 -6.53 4.48 19.87
N PRO A 73 -7.45 4.24 18.91
CA PRO A 73 -8.76 4.90 18.92
C PRO A 73 -9.58 4.57 20.18
N LEU A 74 -9.49 3.34 20.68
CA LEU A 74 -10.18 2.91 21.90
C LEU A 74 -9.61 3.58 23.15
N VAL A 75 -8.29 3.77 23.23
CA VAL A 75 -7.64 4.54 24.31
C VAL A 75 -8.13 5.97 24.32
N VAL A 76 -8.11 6.65 23.18
CA VAL A 76 -8.58 8.04 23.09
C VAL A 76 -10.05 8.13 23.47
N TYR A 77 -10.88 7.16 23.04
CA TYR A 77 -12.27 7.11 23.43
C TYR A 77 -12.44 6.89 24.95
N ALA A 78 -11.69 5.97 25.53
CA ALA A 78 -11.73 5.71 26.98
C ALA A 78 -11.33 6.92 27.81
N LEU A 79 -10.33 7.70 27.35
CA LEU A 79 -9.85 8.89 28.05
C LEU A 79 -10.75 10.14 27.89
N THR A 80 -11.47 10.24 26.77
CA THR A 80 -12.16 11.49 26.40
C THR A 80 -13.67 11.36 26.26
N GLY A 81 -14.19 10.15 26.07
CA GLY A 81 -15.58 9.90 25.67
C GLY A 81 -15.91 10.38 24.23
N SER A 82 -14.92 10.88 23.49
CA SER A 82 -15.14 11.55 22.21
C SER A 82 -14.81 10.65 21.03
N VAL A 83 -15.84 10.29 20.25
CA VAL A 83 -15.69 9.57 18.96
C VAL A 83 -14.91 10.42 17.95
N MET A 84 -15.13 11.74 17.94
CA MET A 84 -14.44 12.65 17.03
C MET A 84 -12.93 12.64 17.28
N LEU A 85 -12.49 12.75 18.54
CA LEU A 85 -11.06 12.69 18.88
C LEU A 85 -10.46 11.33 18.54
N SER A 86 -11.21 10.24 18.75
CA SER A 86 -10.75 8.89 18.36
C SER A 86 -10.52 8.76 16.86
N GLY A 87 -11.35 9.39 16.03
CA GLY A 87 -11.15 9.45 14.58
C GLY A 87 -9.88 10.20 14.16
N LEU A 88 -9.41 11.17 14.98
CA LEU A 88 -8.16 11.90 14.71
C LEU A 88 -6.88 11.07 14.87
N VAL A 89 -6.94 9.93 15.54
CA VAL A 89 -5.77 9.05 15.76
C VAL A 89 -5.06 8.72 14.46
N THR A 90 -5.80 8.27 13.48
CA THR A 90 -5.26 7.95 12.16
C THR A 90 -4.69 9.19 11.46
N SER A 91 -5.38 10.32 11.57
CA SER A 91 -4.93 11.59 10.99
C SER A 91 -3.58 12.03 11.58
N VAL A 92 -3.38 11.91 12.89
CA VAL A 92 -2.11 12.25 13.55
C VAL A 92 -0.99 11.32 13.10
N ILE A 93 -1.23 10.01 13.02
CA ILE A 93 -0.24 9.04 12.54
C ILE A 93 0.16 9.33 11.09
N TYR A 94 -0.80 9.56 10.19
CA TYR A 94 -0.49 9.88 8.79
C TYR A 94 0.13 11.27 8.64
N GLY A 95 -0.24 12.24 9.49
CA GLY A 95 0.42 13.54 9.55
C GLY A 95 1.90 13.41 9.88
N GLY A 96 2.25 12.63 10.92
CA GLY A 96 3.64 12.32 11.24
C GLY A 96 4.38 11.66 10.08
N ARG A 97 3.74 10.67 9.44
CA ARG A 97 4.31 10.01 8.26
C ARG A 97 4.64 10.99 7.12
N VAL A 98 3.71 11.88 6.76
CA VAL A 98 3.90 12.86 5.68
C VAL A 98 5.05 13.81 6.00
N LEU A 99 5.13 14.28 7.23
CA LEU A 99 6.17 15.21 7.67
C LEU A 99 7.59 14.65 7.55
N ILE A 100 7.77 13.32 7.76
CA ILE A 100 9.12 12.71 7.82
C ILE A 100 9.58 12.11 6.48
N VAL A 101 8.68 11.73 5.59
CA VAL A 101 9.00 10.94 4.38
C VAL A 101 10.06 11.61 3.50
N TYR A 102 9.95 12.92 3.29
CA TYR A 102 10.92 13.65 2.46
C TYR A 102 12.32 13.68 3.08
N GLN A 103 12.40 13.93 4.39
CA GLN A 103 13.66 13.95 5.13
C GLN A 103 14.29 12.55 5.16
N THR A 104 13.47 11.51 5.27
CA THR A 104 13.93 10.12 5.28
C THR A 104 14.70 9.77 4.01
N GLY A 105 14.20 10.18 2.83
CA GLY A 105 14.93 9.97 1.58
C GLY A 105 16.34 10.56 1.60
N LYS A 106 16.48 11.83 2.02
CA LYS A 106 17.78 12.50 2.12
C LYS A 106 18.71 11.83 3.14
N LEU A 107 18.16 11.39 4.27
CA LEU A 107 18.95 10.70 5.29
C LEU A 107 19.44 9.35 4.77
N MET A 108 18.60 8.59 4.05
CA MET A 108 18.96 7.32 3.43
C MET A 108 20.08 7.47 2.39
N ASP A 109 20.05 8.54 1.59
CA ASP A 109 21.09 8.81 0.60
C ASP A 109 22.42 9.20 1.24
N ARG A 110 22.40 9.76 2.46
CA ARG A 110 23.60 10.21 3.17
C ARG A 110 24.21 9.15 4.09
N PHE A 111 23.38 8.39 4.82
CA PHE A 111 23.81 7.48 5.90
C PHE A 111 23.62 6.01 5.57
N GLY A 112 23.12 5.68 4.39
CA GLY A 112 22.74 4.31 4.00
C GLY A 112 21.33 3.93 4.43
N ARG A 113 20.84 2.81 3.89
CA ARG A 113 19.45 2.37 4.09
C ARG A 113 19.24 1.79 5.47
N ASN A 114 20.19 0.97 5.95
CA ASN A 114 20.08 0.25 7.21
C ASN A 114 20.04 1.17 8.43
N VAL A 115 20.92 2.16 8.48
CA VAL A 115 21.00 3.11 9.62
C VAL A 115 19.69 3.87 9.80
N VAL A 116 19.12 4.34 8.70
CA VAL A 116 17.88 5.12 8.74
C VAL A 116 16.67 4.23 9.09
N LEU A 117 16.63 2.99 8.59
CA LEU A 117 15.58 2.06 8.97
C LEU A 117 15.62 1.70 10.46
N VAL A 118 16.81 1.50 11.04
CA VAL A 118 16.98 1.30 12.50
C VAL A 118 16.49 2.54 13.26
N LEU A 119 16.81 3.76 12.80
CA LEU A 119 16.28 4.98 13.40
C LEU A 119 14.74 4.98 13.43
N GLY A 120 14.08 4.58 12.33
CA GLY A 120 12.62 4.47 12.28
C GLY A 120 12.05 3.47 13.30
N ILE A 121 12.73 2.33 13.50
CA ILE A 121 12.35 1.35 14.52
C ILE A 121 12.52 1.93 15.92
N VAL A 122 13.63 2.62 16.20
CA VAL A 122 13.86 3.29 17.49
C VAL A 122 12.77 4.32 17.76
N MET A 123 12.43 5.17 16.79
CA MET A 123 11.33 6.12 16.91
C MET A 123 10.00 5.42 17.21
N GLY A 124 9.68 4.35 16.49
CA GLY A 124 8.49 3.54 16.76
C GLY A 124 8.47 2.92 18.16
N SER A 125 9.62 2.41 18.64
CA SER A 125 9.77 1.82 19.97
C SER A 125 9.57 2.85 21.08
N LEU A 126 10.16 4.03 20.94
CA LEU A 126 9.97 5.14 21.88
C LEU A 126 8.53 5.64 21.87
N ALA A 127 7.89 5.67 20.71
CA ALA A 127 6.51 6.07 20.56
C ALA A 127 5.55 5.14 21.30
N VAL A 128 5.67 3.82 21.13
CA VAL A 128 4.80 2.86 21.82
C VAL A 128 5.07 2.84 23.34
N LEU A 129 6.32 3.05 23.77
CA LEU A 129 6.67 3.23 25.17
C LEU A 129 5.92 4.44 25.74
N LEU A 130 5.98 5.58 25.05
CA LEU A 130 5.31 6.81 25.47
C LEU A 130 3.78 6.65 25.49
N MET A 131 3.19 6.00 24.47
CA MET A 131 1.77 5.70 24.43
C MET A 131 1.33 4.76 25.56
N GLY A 132 2.14 3.74 25.89
CA GLY A 132 1.87 2.83 27.00
C GLY A 132 1.84 3.54 28.35
N TRP A 133 2.84 4.37 28.60
CA TRP A 133 2.88 5.24 29.79
C TRP A 133 1.68 6.20 29.83
N ALA A 134 1.40 6.87 28.72
CA ALA A 134 0.30 7.81 28.62
C ALA A 134 -1.06 7.15 28.91
N ALA A 135 -1.27 5.91 28.42
CA ALA A 135 -2.50 5.15 28.66
C ALA A 135 -2.64 4.65 30.10
N ILE A 136 -1.53 4.36 30.81
CA ILE A 136 -1.57 3.93 32.21
C ILE A 136 -1.86 5.10 33.15
N PHE A 137 -1.32 6.27 32.85
CA PHE A 137 -1.41 7.46 33.72
C PHE A 137 -2.46 8.48 33.23
N ASP A 138 -3.32 8.11 32.31
CA ASP A 138 -4.41 8.92 31.73
C ASP A 138 -3.92 10.28 31.19
N ARG A 139 -2.74 10.30 30.53
CA ARG A 139 -2.10 11.51 29.99
C ARG A 139 -2.35 11.64 28.50
N LEU A 140 -3.46 12.23 28.12
CA LEU A 140 -3.90 12.38 26.74
C LEU A 140 -2.87 13.14 25.86
N GLU A 141 -2.26 14.19 26.39
CA GLU A 141 -1.29 15.01 25.66
C GLU A 141 -0.05 14.18 25.25
N LEU A 142 0.47 13.36 26.18
CA LEU A 142 1.59 12.47 25.90
C LEU A 142 1.20 11.37 24.91
N PHE A 143 -0.06 10.93 24.94
CA PHE A 143 -0.56 9.95 23.98
C PHE A 143 -0.54 10.50 22.55
N TRP A 144 -0.97 11.76 22.34
CA TRP A 144 -0.92 12.42 21.04
C TRP A 144 0.52 12.60 20.54
N VAL A 145 1.46 12.97 21.40
CA VAL A 145 2.88 13.04 21.05
C VAL A 145 3.38 11.65 20.63
N GLY A 146 3.03 10.61 21.38
CA GLY A 146 3.37 9.23 21.05
C GLY A 146 2.85 8.82 19.67
N LEU A 147 1.60 9.14 19.34
CA LEU A 147 1.00 8.86 18.02
C LEU A 147 1.74 9.58 16.90
N LEU A 148 2.11 10.85 17.08
CA LEU A 148 2.85 11.61 16.09
C LEU A 148 4.23 11.00 15.84
N VAL A 149 4.98 10.67 16.92
CA VAL A 149 6.30 10.02 16.83
C VAL A 149 6.18 8.61 16.21
N PHE A 150 5.09 7.89 16.50
CA PHE A 150 4.80 6.61 15.84
C PHE A 150 4.61 6.79 14.34
N GLY A 151 3.92 7.86 13.93
CA GLY A 151 3.78 8.25 12.53
C GLY A 151 5.13 8.49 11.85
N PHE A 152 6.09 9.12 12.54
CA PHE A 152 7.47 9.25 12.04
C PHE A 152 8.11 7.88 11.84
N GLY A 153 8.10 7.01 12.85
CA GLY A 153 8.62 5.64 12.75
C GLY A 153 8.01 4.87 11.59
N LEU A 154 6.69 4.97 11.42
CA LEU A 154 5.95 4.36 10.31
C LEU A 154 6.43 4.90 8.94
N GLY A 155 6.59 6.22 8.81
CA GLY A 155 7.06 6.85 7.57
C GLY A 155 8.47 6.40 7.17
N VAL A 156 9.37 6.31 8.16
CA VAL A 156 10.74 5.84 7.94
C VAL A 156 10.78 4.37 7.57
N THR A 157 10.11 3.50 8.33
CA THR A 157 10.16 2.04 8.10
C THR A 157 9.48 1.62 6.80
N GLN A 158 8.49 2.36 6.32
CA GLN A 158 7.88 2.12 4.99
C GLN A 158 8.88 2.32 3.84
N GLN A 159 9.98 3.03 4.03
CA GLN A 159 11.03 3.16 3.02
C GLN A 159 11.89 1.89 2.86
N SER A 160 11.63 0.81 3.62
CA SER A 160 12.17 -0.53 3.33
C SER A 160 11.90 -0.97 1.88
N ARG A 161 10.83 -0.45 1.25
CA ARG A 161 10.56 -0.66 -0.18
C ARG A 161 11.67 -0.11 -1.09
N VAL A 162 12.26 1.03 -0.74
CA VAL A 162 13.40 1.61 -1.48
C VAL A 162 14.63 0.73 -1.32
N ALA A 163 14.92 0.31 -0.09
CA ALA A 163 16.04 -0.60 0.20
C ALA A 163 15.92 -1.92 -0.60
N VAL A 164 14.71 -2.48 -0.69
CA VAL A 164 14.48 -3.68 -1.52
C VAL A 164 14.66 -3.37 -3.00
N MET A 165 14.10 -2.26 -3.51
CA MET A 165 14.23 -1.90 -4.93
C MET A 165 15.68 -1.65 -5.36
N ASP A 166 16.54 -1.16 -4.46
CA ASP A 166 17.96 -0.94 -4.74
C ASP A 166 18.70 -2.26 -4.98
N MET A 167 18.30 -3.35 -4.31
CA MET A 167 18.94 -4.67 -4.45
C MET A 167 18.48 -5.47 -5.66
N TYR A 168 17.42 -5.06 -6.36
CA TYR A 168 16.83 -5.82 -7.46
C TYR A 168 16.95 -5.08 -8.79
N PRO A 169 17.27 -5.79 -9.90
CA PRO A 169 17.21 -5.21 -11.23
C PRO A 169 15.77 -4.79 -11.58
N LEU A 170 15.63 -3.83 -12.51
CA LEU A 170 14.33 -3.21 -12.86
C LEU A 170 13.24 -4.23 -13.15
N GLU A 171 13.58 -5.31 -13.85
CA GLU A 171 12.66 -6.36 -14.31
C GLU A 171 12.14 -7.23 -13.15
N ARG A 172 12.84 -7.25 -12.01
CA ARG A 172 12.51 -8.09 -10.84
C ARG A 172 12.20 -7.32 -9.56
N ARG A 173 12.12 -6.00 -9.62
CA ARG A 173 11.76 -5.16 -8.45
C ARG A 173 10.40 -5.54 -7.85
N GLY A 174 9.45 -5.93 -8.72
CA GLY A 174 8.13 -6.41 -8.28
C GLY A 174 8.21 -7.67 -7.42
N GLU A 175 9.15 -8.58 -7.71
CA GLU A 175 9.36 -9.79 -6.92
C GLU A 175 9.90 -9.47 -5.52
N GLY A 176 10.91 -8.59 -5.44
CA GLY A 176 11.45 -8.12 -4.16
C GLY A 176 10.40 -7.43 -3.30
N LEU A 177 9.60 -6.53 -3.91
CA LEU A 177 8.49 -5.88 -3.22
C LEU A 177 7.42 -6.89 -2.78
N GLY A 178 7.16 -7.94 -3.57
CA GLY A 178 6.24 -9.01 -3.20
C GLY A 178 6.66 -9.71 -1.90
N TYR A 179 7.94 -10.05 -1.74
CA TYR A 179 8.45 -10.61 -0.48
C TYR A 179 8.30 -9.65 0.70
N LEU A 180 8.56 -8.37 0.50
CA LEU A 180 8.35 -7.36 1.55
C LEU A 180 6.87 -7.25 1.94
N MET A 181 5.95 -7.28 0.97
CA MET A 181 4.50 -7.23 1.22
C MET A 181 4.00 -8.46 1.95
N MET A 182 4.59 -9.65 1.71
CA MET A 182 4.30 -10.83 2.52
C MET A 182 4.64 -10.62 3.99
N GLY A 183 5.74 -9.92 4.31
CA GLY A 183 6.04 -9.49 5.67
C GLY A 183 4.90 -8.68 6.29
N ASN A 184 4.32 -7.73 5.56
CA ASN A 184 3.17 -6.97 6.04
C ASN A 184 1.94 -7.85 6.33
N VAL A 185 1.65 -8.83 5.47
CA VAL A 185 0.52 -9.76 5.68
C VAL A 185 0.75 -10.60 6.93
N ILE A 186 1.95 -11.18 7.08
CA ILE A 186 2.32 -11.98 8.26
C ILE A 186 2.19 -11.14 9.52
N GLY A 187 2.73 -9.92 9.53
CA GLY A 187 2.64 -9.01 10.67
C GLY A 187 1.19 -8.67 11.04
N ALA A 188 0.34 -8.41 10.05
CA ALA A 188 -1.07 -8.17 10.30
C ALA A 188 -1.78 -9.37 10.94
N LEU A 189 -1.50 -10.60 10.44
CA LEU A 189 -2.05 -11.85 10.99
C LEU A 189 -1.57 -12.12 12.43
N LEU A 190 -0.38 -11.67 12.79
CA LEU A 190 0.15 -11.79 14.15
C LEU A 190 -0.51 -10.83 15.15
N SER A 191 -1.11 -9.72 14.71
CA SER A 191 -1.69 -8.71 15.60
C SER A 191 -2.81 -9.24 16.51
N PRO A 192 -3.86 -9.95 16.03
CA PRO A 192 -4.88 -10.50 16.92
C PRO A 192 -4.32 -11.56 17.86
N ILE A 193 -3.32 -12.35 17.42
CA ILE A 193 -2.64 -13.34 18.28
C ILE A 193 -1.85 -12.63 19.38
N PHE A 194 -1.15 -11.55 19.04
CA PHE A 194 -0.41 -10.72 20.01
C PHE A 194 -1.34 -10.12 21.05
N ILE A 195 -2.47 -9.55 20.66
CA ILE A 195 -3.49 -9.03 21.59
C ILE A 195 -4.03 -10.15 22.48
N ALA A 196 -4.41 -11.29 21.88
CA ALA A 196 -4.96 -12.43 22.62
C ALA A 196 -3.99 -12.99 23.68
N ALA A 197 -2.68 -12.97 23.40
CA ALA A 197 -1.65 -13.43 24.33
C ALA A 197 -1.46 -12.48 25.53
N ILE A 198 -1.80 -11.19 25.41
CA ILE A 198 -1.63 -10.20 26.46
C ILE A 198 -2.84 -10.17 27.43
N ILE A 199 -4.04 -10.41 26.95
CA ILE A 199 -5.28 -10.35 27.75
C ILE A 199 -5.22 -11.20 29.04
N PRO A 200 -4.79 -12.47 29.04
CA PRO A 200 -4.69 -13.25 30.26
C PRO A 200 -3.72 -12.66 31.29
N ILE A 201 -2.61 -12.06 30.82
CA ILE A 201 -1.58 -11.44 31.66
C ILE A 201 -2.17 -10.22 32.37
N THR A 202 -2.89 -9.36 31.65
CA THR A 202 -3.51 -8.16 32.23
C THR A 202 -4.62 -8.50 33.23
N ASN A 203 -5.40 -9.53 32.95
CA ASN A 203 -6.46 -9.99 33.85
C ASN A 203 -5.88 -10.57 35.16
N LEU A 204 -4.77 -11.34 35.05
CA LEU A 204 -4.12 -11.94 36.20
C LEU A 204 -3.55 -10.89 37.19
N PHE A 205 -3.00 -9.81 36.66
CA PHE A 205 -2.35 -8.76 37.48
C PHE A 205 -3.19 -7.50 37.63
N VAL A 206 -4.45 -7.49 37.16
CA VAL A 206 -5.38 -6.33 37.23
C VAL A 206 -4.74 -5.06 36.64
N LEU A 207 -4.07 -5.20 35.47
CA LEU A 207 -3.36 -4.11 34.81
C LEU A 207 -4.23 -3.45 33.75
N ASN A 208 -3.91 -2.19 33.42
CA ASN A 208 -4.51 -1.51 32.27
C ASN A 208 -4.14 -2.21 30.97
N LEU A 209 -5.11 -2.89 30.34
CA LEU A 209 -4.92 -3.68 29.12
C LEU A 209 -4.24 -2.89 28.00
N TYR A 210 -4.75 -1.68 27.74
CA TYR A 210 -4.25 -0.88 26.61
C TYR A 210 -2.81 -0.40 26.81
N GLY A 211 -2.50 0.04 28.04
CA GLY A 211 -1.15 0.46 28.41
C GLY A 211 -0.15 -0.68 28.31
N VAL A 212 -0.50 -1.85 28.81
CA VAL A 212 0.36 -3.06 28.77
C VAL A 212 0.60 -3.52 27.34
N ILE A 213 -0.40 -3.47 26.44
CA ILE A 213 -0.24 -3.80 25.03
C ILE A 213 0.85 -2.92 24.41
N PHE A 214 0.84 -1.62 24.63
CA PHE A 214 1.85 -0.71 24.10
C PHE A 214 3.22 -0.94 24.75
N LEU A 215 3.30 -1.16 26.06
CA LEU A 215 4.56 -1.42 26.76
C LEU A 215 5.24 -2.70 26.26
N ILE A 216 4.49 -3.80 26.05
CA ILE A 216 5.04 -5.06 25.51
C ILE A 216 5.41 -4.90 24.02
N SER A 217 4.75 -4.00 23.30
CA SER A 217 5.11 -3.69 21.90
C SER A 217 6.50 -3.07 21.77
N MET A 218 7.00 -2.35 22.80
CA MET A 218 8.30 -1.69 22.76
C MET A 218 9.47 -2.67 22.58
N PRO A 219 9.69 -3.66 23.45
CA PRO A 219 10.79 -4.61 23.27
C PRO A 219 10.63 -5.46 22.00
N LEU A 220 9.41 -5.74 21.58
CA LEU A 220 9.14 -6.45 20.32
C LEU A 220 9.62 -5.63 19.12
N LEU A 221 9.30 -4.32 19.07
CA LEU A 221 9.81 -3.43 18.03
C LEU A 221 11.33 -3.27 18.11
N ALA A 222 11.88 -3.01 19.28
CA ALA A 222 13.32 -2.86 19.45
C ALA A 222 14.08 -4.11 18.96
N ALA A 223 13.57 -5.31 19.24
CA ALA A 223 14.13 -6.56 18.75
C ALA A 223 14.11 -6.67 17.21
N SER A 224 13.16 -6.03 16.53
CA SER A 224 13.11 -6.04 15.06
C SER A 224 14.30 -5.33 14.41
N SER A 225 14.99 -4.44 15.12
CA SER A 225 16.23 -3.81 14.63
C SER A 225 17.34 -4.82 14.38
N ILE A 226 17.35 -5.94 15.12
CA ILE A 226 18.32 -7.04 14.93
C ILE A 226 18.24 -7.60 13.50
N PHE A 227 17.04 -7.67 12.93
CA PHE A 227 16.89 -8.11 11.55
C PHE A 227 17.53 -7.11 10.57
N ILE A 228 17.33 -5.80 10.76
CA ILE A 228 17.97 -4.79 9.90
C ILE A 228 19.49 -4.81 10.05
N MET A 229 20.02 -4.99 11.25
CA MET A 229 21.47 -5.06 11.49
C MET A 229 22.14 -6.28 10.82
N LYS A 230 21.37 -7.32 10.50
CA LYS A 230 21.84 -8.50 9.74
C LYS A 230 21.81 -8.28 8.23
N VAL A 231 21.21 -7.21 7.72
CA VAL A 231 21.23 -6.86 6.30
C VAL A 231 22.61 -6.35 5.94
N LYS A 232 23.39 -7.16 5.27
CA LYS A 232 24.78 -6.86 4.84
C LYS A 232 25.05 -7.46 3.46
N PRO A 233 25.73 -6.70 2.56
CA PRO A 233 26.05 -5.27 2.67
C PRO A 233 24.78 -4.38 2.66
N ASP A 234 24.95 -3.05 2.86
CA ASP A 234 23.83 -2.11 2.81
C ASP A 234 23.14 -2.19 1.44
N PRO A 235 21.80 -2.17 1.38
CA PRO A 235 21.08 -2.18 0.11
C PRO A 235 21.51 -1.11 -0.90
N MET A 236 21.95 0.05 -0.43
CA MET A 236 22.50 1.11 -1.27
C MET A 236 23.79 0.69 -1.95
N GLU A 237 24.69 -0.01 -1.24
CA GLU A 237 25.95 -0.52 -1.81
C GLU A 237 25.67 -1.53 -2.93
N ILE A 238 24.71 -2.44 -2.72
CA ILE A 238 24.27 -3.38 -3.75
C ILE A 238 23.70 -2.63 -4.95
N GLY A 239 22.89 -1.58 -4.71
CA GLY A 239 22.28 -0.77 -5.75
C GLY A 239 23.28 -0.02 -6.62
N LEU A 240 24.39 0.44 -6.03
CA LEU A 240 25.47 1.12 -6.75
C LEU A 240 26.30 0.19 -7.65
N ASP A 241 26.39 -1.10 -7.29
CA ASP A 241 27.15 -2.09 -8.05
C ASP A 241 26.32 -3.36 -8.35
N LEU A 242 25.13 -3.17 -8.92
CA LEU A 242 24.25 -4.28 -9.31
C LEU A 242 24.92 -5.28 -10.27
N ARG A 243 25.90 -4.84 -11.08
CA ARG A 243 26.59 -5.72 -12.03
C ARG A 243 27.41 -6.81 -11.37
N SER A 244 28.05 -6.54 -10.24
CA SER A 244 28.84 -7.55 -9.51
C SER A 244 27.94 -8.64 -8.93
N TYR A 245 26.71 -8.30 -8.55
CA TYR A 245 25.74 -9.24 -8.01
C TYR A 245 24.94 -9.98 -9.09
N TYR A 246 24.79 -9.37 -10.28
CA TYR A 246 24.03 -9.93 -11.41
C TYR A 246 24.88 -9.89 -12.70
N PRO A 247 25.94 -10.71 -12.81
CA PRO A 247 26.92 -10.64 -13.91
C PRO A 247 26.34 -10.94 -15.30
N HIS A 248 25.14 -11.51 -15.36
CA HIS A 248 24.46 -11.82 -16.64
C HIS A 248 23.41 -10.76 -17.01
N LEU A 249 23.38 -9.62 -16.32
CA LEU A 249 22.44 -8.54 -16.62
C LEU A 249 22.98 -7.74 -17.81
N GLU A 250 22.50 -8.03 -19.02
CA GLU A 250 22.60 -7.08 -20.13
C GLU A 250 21.67 -5.91 -19.78
N LEU A 251 22.25 -4.81 -19.31
CA LEU A 251 21.49 -3.57 -19.15
C LEU A 251 20.99 -3.19 -20.53
N ALA A 252 19.69 -3.30 -20.75
CA ALA A 252 19.05 -2.76 -21.93
C ALA A 252 19.38 -1.26 -22.01
N GLY A 253 20.40 -0.94 -22.76
CA GLY A 253 20.80 0.42 -23.11
C GLY A 253 19.78 1.00 -24.08
N GLY A 254 18.56 1.21 -23.61
CA GLY A 254 17.51 1.86 -24.39
C GLY A 254 17.70 3.36 -24.39
N ASN A 255 18.59 3.88 -25.23
CA ASN A 255 18.59 5.28 -25.66
C ASN A 255 17.39 5.57 -26.58
N GLY A 256 16.18 5.25 -26.15
CA GLY A 256 14.96 5.74 -26.77
C GLY A 256 14.73 7.19 -26.37
N ARG A 257 15.35 8.14 -27.09
CA ARG A 257 14.94 9.55 -27.05
C ARG A 257 13.51 9.64 -27.59
N ILE A 258 12.53 9.65 -26.69
CA ILE A 258 11.17 10.06 -27.07
C ILE A 258 11.22 11.56 -27.31
N GLN A 259 11.00 11.97 -28.56
CA GLN A 259 10.89 13.38 -28.96
C GLN A 259 9.78 14.07 -28.14
N ASP A 260 10.10 15.23 -27.63
CA ASP A 260 9.23 16.08 -26.81
C ASP A 260 8.15 16.73 -27.70
N ASN A 261 6.98 16.08 -27.84
CA ASN A 261 5.83 16.65 -28.53
C ASN A 261 4.85 17.16 -27.48
N SER A 262 4.69 18.48 -27.38
CA SER A 262 3.80 19.17 -26.43
C SER A 262 2.33 18.71 -26.50
N MET A 263 1.86 18.27 -27.67
CA MET A 263 0.49 17.77 -27.87
C MET A 263 0.26 16.40 -27.19
N VAL A 264 1.28 15.52 -27.20
CA VAL A 264 1.23 14.22 -26.52
C VAL A 264 1.18 14.41 -24.99
N HIS A 265 1.84 15.46 -24.51
CA HIS A 265 1.89 15.78 -23.07
C HIS A 265 0.50 16.12 -22.51
N SER A 266 -0.32 16.89 -23.24
CA SER A 266 -1.67 17.28 -22.79
C SER A 266 -2.65 16.11 -22.76
N ILE A 267 -2.54 15.16 -23.70
CA ILE A 267 -3.43 13.98 -23.76
C ILE A 267 -3.12 12.98 -22.64
N LEU A 268 -1.86 12.84 -22.24
CA LEU A 268 -1.43 11.95 -21.17
C LEU A 268 -1.69 12.49 -19.76
N LEU A 269 -1.86 13.81 -19.63
CA LEU A 269 -2.06 14.46 -18.34
C LEU A 269 -3.42 14.09 -17.73
N PHE A 270 -4.48 14.00 -18.53
CA PHE A 270 -5.82 13.70 -18.04
C PHE A 270 -5.93 12.33 -17.34
N PRO A 271 -5.49 11.19 -17.91
CA PRO A 271 -5.52 9.90 -17.21
C PRO A 271 -4.66 9.86 -15.94
N ILE A 272 -3.51 10.55 -15.93
CA ILE A 272 -2.65 10.66 -14.75
C ILE A 272 -3.39 11.42 -13.64
N LEU A 273 -4.02 12.56 -13.98
CA LEU A 273 -4.80 13.34 -13.01
C LEU A 273 -5.97 12.53 -12.44
N VAL A 274 -6.70 11.80 -13.29
CA VAL A 274 -7.76 10.88 -12.85
C VAL A 274 -7.20 9.84 -11.88
N ALA A 275 -6.04 9.22 -12.19
CA ALA A 275 -5.42 8.24 -11.31
C ALA A 275 -5.04 8.85 -9.94
N PHE A 276 -4.53 10.08 -9.90
CA PHE A 276 -4.22 10.81 -8.66
C PHE A 276 -5.47 11.08 -7.83
N VAL A 277 -6.54 11.59 -8.46
CA VAL A 277 -7.78 11.90 -7.75
C VAL A 277 -8.45 10.63 -7.23
N VAL A 278 -8.58 9.60 -8.07
CA VAL A 278 -9.23 8.34 -7.69
C VAL A 278 -8.44 7.62 -6.61
N SER A 279 -7.10 7.56 -6.70
CA SER A 279 -6.29 6.97 -5.64
C SER A 279 -6.41 7.74 -4.33
N SER A 280 -6.46 9.08 -4.38
CA SER A 280 -6.61 9.92 -3.17
C SER A 280 -7.98 9.71 -2.52
N LEU A 281 -9.06 9.63 -3.30
CA LEU A 281 -10.39 9.33 -2.80
C LEU A 281 -10.46 7.93 -2.17
N ALA A 282 -9.88 6.92 -2.83
CA ALA A 282 -9.85 5.54 -2.34
C ALA A 282 -9.05 5.40 -1.02
N TRP A 283 -7.89 6.05 -0.93
CA TRP A 283 -7.08 6.06 0.30
C TRP A 283 -7.77 6.82 1.43
N GLY A 284 -8.38 7.95 1.13
CA GLY A 284 -9.11 8.73 2.12
C GLY A 284 -10.34 8.02 2.65
N GLU A 285 -11.15 7.42 1.76
CA GLU A 285 -12.31 6.60 2.13
C GLU A 285 -11.92 5.42 3.01
N MET A 286 -10.91 4.65 2.59
CA MET A 286 -10.36 3.57 3.39
C MET A 286 -9.93 4.06 4.77
N SER A 287 -9.28 5.24 4.85
CA SER A 287 -8.81 5.82 6.11
C SER A 287 -9.97 6.20 7.04
N ILE A 288 -11.08 6.74 6.51
CA ILE A 288 -12.30 7.00 7.29
C ILE A 288 -12.79 5.72 7.94
N MET A 289 -13.03 4.70 7.10
CA MET A 289 -13.65 3.45 7.58
C MET A 289 -12.75 2.70 8.55
N THR A 290 -11.46 2.59 8.27
CA THR A 290 -10.52 1.87 9.15
C THR A 290 -10.22 2.60 10.45
N SER A 291 -10.28 3.95 10.48
CA SER A 291 -10.10 4.72 11.72
C SER A 291 -11.24 4.52 12.71
N LEU A 292 -12.47 4.45 12.20
CA LEU A 292 -13.67 4.37 13.02
C LEU A 292 -14.13 2.92 13.26
N LEU A 293 -13.62 1.95 12.50
CA LEU A 293 -13.99 0.54 12.62
C LEU A 293 -13.84 -0.03 14.05
N PRO A 294 -12.75 0.22 14.80
CA PRO A 294 -12.64 -0.27 16.17
C PRO A 294 -13.75 0.24 17.07
N LEU A 295 -14.16 1.50 16.88
CA LEU A 295 -15.25 2.12 17.63
C LEU A 295 -16.61 1.56 17.24
N VAL A 296 -16.86 1.36 15.95
CA VAL A 296 -18.09 0.74 15.44
C VAL A 296 -18.25 -0.66 16.03
N LEU A 297 -17.21 -1.49 15.98
CA LEU A 297 -17.27 -2.84 16.54
C LEU A 297 -17.36 -2.84 18.07
N HIS A 298 -16.68 -1.91 18.73
CA HIS A 298 -16.79 -1.76 20.21
C HIS A 298 -18.19 -1.33 20.64
N HIS A 299 -18.89 -0.52 19.85
CA HIS A 299 -20.28 -0.14 20.11
C HIS A 299 -21.24 -1.35 20.11
N TYR A 300 -20.89 -2.41 19.38
CA TYR A 300 -21.64 -3.69 19.36
C TYR A 300 -21.05 -4.73 20.32
N ASP A 301 -20.32 -4.33 21.36
CA ASP A 301 -19.72 -5.20 22.38
C ASP A 301 -18.81 -6.30 21.82
N VAL A 302 -18.21 -6.09 20.63
CA VAL A 302 -17.29 -7.04 20.02
C VAL A 302 -15.96 -7.04 20.79
N VAL A 303 -15.48 -8.22 21.17
CA VAL A 303 -14.23 -8.37 21.90
C VAL A 303 -13.03 -7.91 21.09
N LEU A 304 -12.00 -7.35 21.74
CA LEU A 304 -10.84 -6.71 21.13
C LEU A 304 -10.10 -7.61 20.11
N THR A 305 -10.03 -8.91 20.37
CA THR A 305 -9.41 -9.88 19.46
C THR A 305 -10.15 -10.00 18.13
N LEU A 306 -11.50 -10.00 18.15
CA LEU A 306 -12.33 -10.03 16.95
C LEU A 306 -12.28 -8.69 16.20
N ILE A 307 -12.20 -7.56 16.91
CA ILE A 307 -11.96 -6.25 16.31
C ILE A 307 -10.63 -6.29 15.53
N SER A 308 -9.56 -6.77 16.18
CA SER A 308 -8.25 -6.91 15.54
C SER A 308 -8.28 -7.87 14.33
N LEU A 309 -9.06 -8.97 14.43
CA LEU A 309 -9.22 -9.92 13.33
C LEU A 309 -9.89 -9.27 12.10
N SER A 310 -10.94 -8.46 12.30
CA SER A 310 -11.60 -7.74 11.20
C SER A 310 -10.65 -6.79 10.49
N VAL A 311 -9.87 -5.99 11.25
CA VAL A 311 -8.85 -5.09 10.67
C VAL A 311 -7.74 -5.88 9.98
N THR A 312 -7.41 -7.07 10.48
CA THR A 312 -6.45 -7.97 9.85
C THR A 312 -6.96 -8.52 8.52
N LEU A 313 -8.21 -8.97 8.47
CA LEU A 313 -8.83 -9.47 7.24
C LEU A 313 -8.92 -8.38 6.16
N HIS A 314 -9.18 -7.14 6.55
CA HIS A 314 -9.05 -5.98 5.66
C HIS A 314 -7.64 -5.88 5.06
N THR A 315 -6.60 -5.94 5.91
CA THR A 315 -5.20 -5.86 5.48
C THR A 315 -4.81 -7.02 4.56
N VAL A 316 -5.30 -8.22 4.82
CA VAL A 316 -5.15 -9.38 3.94
C VAL A 316 -5.77 -9.10 2.57
N GLY A 317 -7.00 -8.53 2.55
CA GLY A 317 -7.68 -8.10 1.32
C GLY A 317 -6.85 -7.10 0.51
N MET A 318 -6.20 -6.15 1.18
CA MET A 318 -5.34 -5.14 0.54
C MET A 318 -4.14 -5.76 -0.18
N PHE A 319 -3.41 -6.67 0.46
CA PHE A 319 -2.09 -7.08 -0.02
C PHE A 319 -2.08 -8.41 -0.76
N VAL A 320 -2.83 -9.42 -0.32
CA VAL A 320 -2.85 -10.75 -0.94
C VAL A 320 -3.45 -10.67 -2.36
N PHE A 321 -4.47 -9.83 -2.54
CA PHE A 321 -5.16 -9.71 -3.82
C PHE A 321 -4.50 -8.74 -4.80
N SER A 322 -3.42 -8.05 -4.43
CA SER A 322 -2.70 -7.16 -5.35
C SER A 322 -2.15 -7.89 -6.57
N VAL A 323 -1.65 -9.14 -6.42
CA VAL A 323 -1.16 -9.94 -7.55
C VAL A 323 -2.29 -10.40 -8.47
N PRO A 324 -3.40 -11.00 -7.97
CA PRO A 324 -4.57 -11.29 -8.79
C PRO A 324 -5.11 -10.07 -9.55
N PHE A 325 -5.26 -8.91 -8.88
CA PHE A 325 -5.73 -7.69 -9.53
C PHE A 325 -4.73 -7.12 -10.54
N GLY A 326 -3.42 -7.27 -10.30
CA GLY A 326 -2.40 -6.93 -11.28
C GLY A 326 -2.56 -7.73 -12.57
N ARG A 327 -2.68 -9.05 -12.46
CA ARG A 327 -2.91 -9.94 -13.61
C ARG A 327 -4.24 -9.65 -14.32
N LEU A 328 -5.30 -9.42 -13.55
CA LEU A 328 -6.59 -9.03 -14.10
C LEU A 328 -6.50 -7.71 -14.86
N SER A 329 -5.79 -6.72 -14.30
CA SER A 329 -5.54 -5.42 -14.91
C SER A 329 -4.77 -5.53 -16.24
N ASP A 330 -3.86 -6.50 -16.35
CA ASP A 330 -3.15 -6.78 -17.60
C ASP A 330 -4.05 -7.47 -18.65
N GLN A 331 -5.05 -8.26 -18.22
CA GLN A 331 -5.94 -9.02 -19.12
C GLN A 331 -7.13 -8.22 -19.62
N ILE A 332 -7.86 -7.55 -18.71
CA ILE A 332 -9.11 -6.83 -19.05
C ILE A 332 -8.95 -5.33 -19.17
N GLY A 333 -7.75 -4.79 -18.85
CA GLY A 333 -7.43 -3.36 -18.88
C GLY A 333 -7.49 -2.68 -17.52
N ARG A 334 -6.76 -1.56 -17.41
CA ARG A 334 -6.59 -0.78 -16.16
C ARG A 334 -7.91 -0.17 -15.71
N LYS A 335 -8.71 0.33 -16.65
CA LYS A 335 -10.01 0.97 -16.40
C LYS A 335 -10.97 0.04 -15.68
N TRP A 336 -11.14 -1.19 -16.18
CA TRP A 336 -12.15 -2.10 -15.63
C TRP A 336 -11.82 -2.58 -14.23
N VAL A 337 -10.53 -2.77 -13.92
CA VAL A 337 -10.09 -3.10 -12.56
C VAL A 337 -10.29 -1.90 -11.63
N LEU A 338 -10.07 -0.67 -12.12
CA LEU A 338 -10.34 0.56 -11.37
C LEU A 338 -11.83 0.70 -11.04
N VAL A 339 -12.71 0.48 -12.03
CA VAL A 339 -14.17 0.48 -11.85
C VAL A 339 -14.60 -0.56 -10.83
N LEU A 340 -14.11 -1.80 -10.96
CA LEU A 340 -14.37 -2.87 -9.99
C LEU A 340 -13.92 -2.47 -8.58
N GLY A 341 -12.74 -1.88 -8.45
CA GLY A 341 -12.22 -1.39 -7.18
C GLY A 341 -13.12 -0.35 -6.52
N CYS A 342 -13.57 0.66 -7.29
CA CYS A 342 -14.49 1.69 -6.79
C CYS A 342 -15.85 1.09 -6.35
N LEU A 343 -16.38 0.11 -7.07
CA LEU A 343 -17.62 -0.58 -6.68
C LEU A 343 -17.46 -1.33 -5.36
N LEU A 344 -16.36 -2.10 -5.22
CA LEU A 344 -16.07 -2.84 -3.99
C LEU A 344 -15.88 -1.89 -2.79
N LEU A 345 -15.19 -0.75 -2.99
CA LEU A 345 -15.05 0.30 -1.98
C LEU A 345 -16.43 0.81 -1.53
N GLY A 346 -17.28 1.21 -2.47
CA GLY A 346 -18.59 1.77 -2.16
C GLY A 346 -19.51 0.80 -1.40
N ILE A 347 -19.54 -0.47 -1.82
CA ILE A 347 -20.31 -1.53 -1.14
C ILE A 347 -19.74 -1.75 0.26
N GLY A 348 -18.42 -1.85 0.39
CA GLY A 348 -17.76 -2.05 1.66
C GLY A 348 -17.97 -0.89 2.65
N ALA A 349 -17.87 0.36 2.15
CA ALA A 349 -18.12 1.54 2.96
C ALA A 349 -19.57 1.66 3.44
N PHE A 350 -20.52 1.22 2.63
CA PHE A 350 -21.92 1.19 3.02
C PHE A 350 -22.20 0.15 4.10
N LEU A 351 -21.73 -1.08 3.90
CA LEU A 351 -22.01 -2.19 4.81
C LEU A 351 -21.36 -2.03 6.18
N THR A 352 -20.13 -1.48 6.23
CA THR A 352 -19.32 -1.44 7.45
C THR A 352 -20.01 -0.73 8.61
N PRO A 353 -20.55 0.52 8.50
CA PRO A 353 -21.14 1.21 9.65
C PRO A 353 -22.63 0.88 9.87
N ILE A 354 -23.34 0.33 8.89
CA ILE A 354 -24.80 0.15 8.94
C ILE A 354 -25.21 -1.19 9.52
N ALA A 355 -24.39 -2.22 9.35
CA ALA A 355 -24.70 -3.56 9.80
C ALA A 355 -24.53 -3.68 11.33
N ALA A 356 -25.54 -4.25 11.99
CA ALA A 356 -25.48 -4.57 13.41
C ALA A 356 -24.91 -5.97 13.69
N ASN A 357 -24.28 -6.60 12.72
CA ASN A 357 -23.76 -7.96 12.78
C ASN A 357 -22.27 -8.00 12.46
N TYR A 358 -21.47 -8.60 13.34
CA TYR A 358 -20.03 -8.73 13.20
C TYR A 358 -19.60 -9.29 11.84
N ALA A 359 -20.27 -10.34 11.35
CA ALA A 359 -19.90 -10.98 10.09
C ALA A 359 -20.14 -10.05 8.89
N ILE A 360 -21.22 -9.27 8.88
CA ILE A 360 -21.54 -8.33 7.80
C ILE A 360 -20.61 -7.11 7.86
N ILE A 361 -20.31 -6.58 9.04
CA ILE A 361 -19.31 -5.51 9.21
C ILE A 361 -17.95 -5.99 8.70
N THR A 362 -17.51 -7.18 9.09
CA THR A 362 -16.24 -7.76 8.68
C THR A 362 -16.21 -8.01 7.16
N LEU A 363 -17.31 -8.48 6.56
CA LEU A 363 -17.42 -8.60 5.11
C LEU A 363 -17.27 -7.24 4.41
N GLY A 364 -17.93 -6.19 4.92
CA GLY A 364 -17.80 -4.83 4.42
C GLY A 364 -16.34 -4.36 4.44
N VAL A 365 -15.65 -4.62 5.54
CA VAL A 365 -14.23 -4.24 5.71
C VAL A 365 -13.28 -5.04 4.79
N ILE A 366 -13.60 -6.32 4.52
CA ILE A 366 -12.87 -7.12 3.52
C ILE A 366 -13.07 -6.53 2.12
N LEU A 367 -14.31 -6.17 1.76
CA LEU A 367 -14.61 -5.54 0.47
C LEU A 367 -13.88 -4.20 0.31
N LEU A 368 -13.77 -3.39 1.38
CA LEU A 368 -12.94 -2.19 1.40
C LEU A 368 -11.47 -2.50 1.09
N GLY A 369 -10.91 -3.56 1.68
CA GLY A 369 -9.53 -3.99 1.43
C GLY A 369 -9.32 -4.44 -0.01
N LEU A 370 -10.24 -5.24 -0.56
CA LEU A 370 -10.22 -5.68 -1.96
C LEU A 370 -10.37 -4.50 -2.93
N GLY A 371 -11.32 -3.60 -2.65
CA GLY A 371 -11.55 -2.41 -3.45
C GLY A 371 -10.33 -1.48 -3.49
N TRP A 372 -9.72 -1.25 -2.32
CA TRP A 372 -8.47 -0.51 -2.23
C TRP A 372 -7.34 -1.18 -3.03
N SER A 373 -7.19 -2.49 -2.93
CA SER A 373 -6.17 -3.24 -3.67
C SER A 373 -6.33 -3.07 -5.19
N ALA A 374 -7.55 -3.23 -5.69
CA ALA A 374 -7.86 -3.07 -7.11
C ALA A 374 -7.59 -1.65 -7.60
N THR A 375 -8.09 -0.62 -6.87
CA THR A 375 -7.87 0.79 -7.22
C THR A 375 -6.39 1.18 -7.16
N ASN A 376 -5.66 0.77 -6.12
CA ASN A 376 -4.25 1.09 -5.93
C ASN A 376 -3.36 0.46 -7.03
N VAL A 377 -3.64 -0.80 -7.40
CA VAL A 377 -2.92 -1.49 -8.49
C VAL A 377 -3.19 -0.81 -9.83
N ALA A 378 -4.47 -0.53 -10.15
CA ALA A 378 -4.85 0.07 -11.43
C ALA A 378 -4.30 1.50 -11.56
N THR A 379 -4.42 2.36 -10.54
CA THR A 379 -3.92 3.73 -10.58
C THR A 379 -2.40 3.79 -10.66
N SER A 380 -1.69 2.93 -9.90
CA SER A 380 -0.23 2.82 -9.97
C SER A 380 0.24 2.35 -11.36
N ALA A 381 -0.49 1.42 -11.99
CA ALA A 381 -0.21 0.98 -13.35
C ALA A 381 -0.44 2.11 -14.36
N ILE A 382 -1.57 2.84 -14.28
CA ILE A 382 -1.86 3.99 -15.16
C ILE A 382 -0.73 5.03 -15.05
N ILE A 383 -0.35 5.42 -13.84
CA ILE A 383 0.73 6.39 -13.61
C ILE A 383 2.04 5.88 -14.22
N SER A 384 2.38 4.60 -13.98
CA SER A 384 3.63 4.01 -14.47
C SER A 384 3.67 3.86 -15.98
N ASP A 385 2.55 3.46 -16.60
CA ASP A 385 2.45 3.23 -18.04
C ASP A 385 2.52 4.54 -18.84
N LEU A 386 2.03 5.65 -18.25
CA LEU A 386 1.97 6.96 -18.89
C LEU A 386 3.12 7.89 -18.51
N THR A 387 4.02 7.45 -17.64
CA THR A 387 5.16 8.25 -17.18
C THR A 387 6.47 7.68 -17.75
N ARG A 388 7.37 8.56 -18.19
CA ARG A 388 8.73 8.17 -18.63
C ARG A 388 9.46 7.44 -17.50
N PRO A 389 10.27 6.41 -17.81
CA PRO A 389 10.97 5.61 -16.80
C PRO A 389 11.74 6.45 -15.76
N GLU A 390 12.38 7.54 -16.21
CA GLU A 390 13.21 8.42 -15.39
C GLU A 390 12.39 9.23 -14.35
N ARG A 391 11.09 9.45 -14.63
CA ARG A 391 10.17 10.24 -13.78
C ARG A 391 9.12 9.40 -13.04
N ARG A 392 9.06 8.08 -13.27
CA ARG A 392 8.06 7.20 -12.62
C ARG A 392 8.10 7.26 -11.10
N GLY A 393 9.31 7.22 -10.53
CA GLY A 393 9.47 7.33 -9.07
C GLY A 393 8.95 8.66 -8.52
N GLN A 394 9.24 9.77 -9.23
CA GLN A 394 8.76 11.09 -8.84
C GLN A 394 7.24 11.19 -8.89
N MET A 395 6.61 10.65 -9.96
CA MET A 395 5.16 10.69 -10.12
C MET A 395 4.43 9.80 -9.11
N LEU A 396 4.93 8.59 -8.85
CA LEU A 396 4.41 7.72 -7.81
C LEU A 396 4.60 8.34 -6.41
N GLY A 397 5.75 8.97 -6.16
CA GLY A 397 5.98 9.70 -4.91
C GLY A 397 5.03 10.89 -4.73
N ALA A 398 4.74 11.65 -5.79
CA ALA A 398 3.76 12.72 -5.76
C ALA A 398 2.34 12.16 -5.47
N ASN A 399 1.98 11.01 -6.06
CA ASN A 399 0.74 10.32 -5.74
C ASN A 399 0.68 9.86 -4.28
N ASP A 400 1.78 9.36 -3.72
CA ASP A 400 1.87 8.98 -2.30
C ASP A 400 1.64 10.19 -1.37
N VAL A 401 2.10 11.38 -1.75
CA VAL A 401 1.83 12.63 -1.00
C VAL A 401 0.34 12.99 -1.09
N ALA A 402 -0.26 12.95 -2.28
CA ALA A 402 -1.67 13.25 -2.47
C ALA A 402 -2.59 12.30 -1.67
N THR A 403 -2.32 10.99 -1.76
CA THR A 403 -3.04 9.97 -0.99
C THR A 403 -2.82 10.10 0.52
N GLY A 404 -1.60 10.48 0.94
CA GLY A 404 -1.27 10.77 2.33
C GLY A 404 -2.06 11.95 2.89
N LEU A 405 -2.20 13.03 2.13
CA LEU A 405 -3.01 14.18 2.51
C LEU A 405 -4.50 13.84 2.61
N ALA A 406 -5.02 13.03 1.69
CA ALA A 406 -6.40 12.54 1.77
C ALA A 406 -6.62 11.66 3.02
N SER A 407 -5.68 10.77 3.32
CA SER A 407 -5.72 9.91 4.51
C SER A 407 -5.57 10.68 5.83
N LEU A 408 -4.92 11.84 5.80
CA LEU A 408 -4.82 12.76 6.93
C LEU A 408 -6.14 13.50 7.17
N SER A 409 -6.77 14.02 6.11
CA SER A 409 -7.87 14.97 6.22
C SER A 409 -9.26 14.30 6.32
N LEU A 410 -9.49 13.24 5.54
CA LEU A 410 -10.83 12.64 5.43
C LEU A 410 -11.33 11.92 6.69
N PRO A 411 -10.50 11.28 7.55
CA PRO A 411 -10.98 10.73 8.84
C PRO A 411 -11.57 11.79 9.77
N ILE A 412 -11.08 13.03 9.71
CA ILE A 412 -11.63 14.16 10.47
C ILE A 412 -13.09 14.41 10.06
N LEU A 413 -13.35 14.43 8.76
CA LEU A 413 -14.69 14.55 8.20
C LEU A 413 -15.58 13.37 8.59
N GLY A 414 -15.05 12.14 8.48
CA GLY A 414 -15.76 10.93 8.88
C GLY A 414 -16.18 10.93 10.35
N GLY A 415 -15.27 11.33 11.25
CA GLY A 415 -15.55 11.48 12.67
C GLY A 415 -16.64 12.52 12.95
N ALA A 416 -16.58 13.68 12.30
CA ALA A 416 -17.60 14.72 12.42
C ALA A 416 -18.97 14.24 11.91
N VAL A 417 -19.03 13.55 10.78
CA VAL A 417 -20.28 12.98 10.25
C VAL A 417 -20.85 11.93 11.19
N MET A 418 -19.99 11.01 11.70
CA MET A 418 -20.45 9.97 12.62
C MET A 418 -21.08 10.56 13.90
N VAL A 419 -20.48 11.62 14.46
CA VAL A 419 -20.96 12.26 15.69
C VAL A 419 -22.28 13.03 15.46
N ASN A 420 -22.37 13.80 14.38
CA ASN A 420 -23.52 14.69 14.17
C ASN A 420 -24.68 14.03 13.44
N LEU A 421 -24.41 13.04 12.57
CA LEU A 421 -25.39 12.44 11.65
C LEU A 421 -25.53 10.92 11.81
N GLY A 422 -24.67 10.30 12.62
CA GLY A 422 -24.71 8.88 12.95
C GLY A 422 -24.06 7.95 11.92
N LEU A 423 -24.13 6.64 12.21
CA LEU A 423 -23.46 5.58 11.43
C LEU A 423 -24.02 5.46 10.01
N PHE A 424 -25.31 5.64 9.82
CA PHE A 424 -25.93 5.59 8.50
C PHE A 424 -25.36 6.64 7.55
N ALA A 425 -25.22 7.87 8.05
CA ALA A 425 -24.65 8.99 7.27
C ALA A 425 -23.16 8.75 6.97
N LEU A 426 -22.41 8.07 7.86
CA LEU A 426 -21.04 7.67 7.62
C LEU A 426 -20.94 6.68 6.44
N GLY A 427 -21.84 5.70 6.37
CA GLY A 427 -21.94 4.77 5.24
C GLY A 427 -22.28 5.46 3.92
N ILE A 428 -23.21 6.41 3.94
CA ILE A 428 -23.53 7.23 2.77
C ILE A 428 -22.33 8.06 2.34
N LEU A 429 -21.61 8.70 3.27
CA LEU A 429 -20.43 9.49 2.97
C LEU A 429 -19.37 8.64 2.23
N GLY A 430 -19.00 7.47 2.76
CA GLY A 430 -18.02 6.58 2.13
C GLY A 430 -18.48 6.13 0.76
N SER A 431 -19.74 5.67 0.64
CA SER A 431 -20.30 5.25 -0.66
C SER A 431 -20.35 6.38 -1.68
N THR A 432 -20.60 7.62 -1.23
CA THR A 432 -20.59 8.82 -2.10
C THR A 432 -19.18 9.12 -2.60
N ILE A 433 -18.16 9.00 -1.74
CA ILE A 433 -16.76 9.18 -2.14
C ILE A 433 -16.37 8.12 -3.19
N ALA A 434 -16.73 6.85 -2.97
CA ALA A 434 -16.47 5.78 -3.92
C ALA A 434 -17.22 5.95 -5.23
N LEU A 435 -18.49 6.42 -5.18
CA LEU A 435 -19.27 6.73 -6.37
C LEU A 435 -18.65 7.88 -7.16
N LEU A 436 -18.15 8.92 -6.48
CA LEU A 436 -17.43 10.01 -7.13
C LEU A 436 -16.16 9.51 -7.82
N ALA A 437 -15.39 8.67 -7.15
CA ALA A 437 -14.21 8.03 -7.74
C ALA A 437 -14.59 7.17 -8.97
N LEU A 438 -15.69 6.43 -8.89
CA LEU A 438 -16.23 5.65 -10.00
C LEU A 438 -16.59 6.56 -11.19
N LEU A 439 -17.38 7.60 -10.97
CA LEU A 439 -17.80 8.53 -12.02
C LEU A 439 -16.61 9.22 -12.70
N ILE A 440 -15.60 9.63 -11.93
CA ILE A 440 -14.36 10.23 -12.44
C ILE A 440 -13.56 9.21 -13.28
N SER A 441 -13.65 7.90 -12.98
CA SER A 441 -12.94 6.86 -13.70
C SER A 441 -13.61 6.45 -15.04
N LEU A 442 -14.92 6.69 -15.21
CA LEU A 442 -15.68 6.26 -16.40
C LEU A 442 -15.17 6.86 -17.72
N PRO A 443 -14.78 8.15 -17.81
CA PRO A 443 -14.26 8.75 -19.05
C PRO A 443 -12.88 8.22 -19.48
N LEU A 444 -12.16 7.48 -18.58
CA LEU A 444 -10.87 6.90 -18.95
C LEU A 444 -11.03 5.98 -20.17
N ARG A 445 -10.15 6.19 -21.15
CA ARG A 445 -9.97 5.25 -22.25
C ARG A 445 -8.77 4.37 -21.96
N GLU A 446 -8.82 3.10 -22.38
CA GLU A 446 -7.66 2.22 -22.28
C GLU A 446 -6.55 2.79 -23.17
N VAL A 447 -5.49 3.30 -22.52
CA VAL A 447 -4.33 3.85 -23.20
C VAL A 447 -3.22 2.79 -23.15
N SER A 448 -3.03 2.06 -24.24
CA SER A 448 -1.81 1.26 -24.41
C SER A 448 -0.82 2.09 -25.22
N LEU A 449 0.34 2.38 -24.66
CA LEU A 449 1.44 3.07 -25.36
C LEU A 449 1.83 2.39 -26.67
N GLY A 450 1.64 1.06 -26.79
CA GLY A 450 1.91 0.31 -28.04
C GLY A 450 1.09 0.77 -29.24
N LYS A 451 -0.11 1.30 -29.06
CA LYS A 451 -0.94 1.81 -30.17
C LYS A 451 -0.55 3.21 -30.66
N TYR A 452 0.19 3.98 -29.84
CA TYR A 452 0.63 5.33 -30.23
C TYR A 452 2.00 5.35 -30.92
N VAL A 453 2.80 4.29 -30.74
CA VAL A 453 4.09 4.17 -31.41
C VAL A 453 3.91 3.65 -32.84
N ASP A 454 2.87 2.84 -33.10
CA ASP A 454 2.59 2.23 -34.42
C ASP A 454 1.73 3.11 -35.35
N SER A 455 1.27 4.28 -34.90
CA SER A 455 0.43 5.17 -35.70
C SER A 455 1.21 6.33 -36.38
N LYS A 456 2.54 6.18 -36.50
CA LYS A 456 3.40 7.07 -37.35
C LYS A 456 4.30 6.20 -38.27
#